data_15bf2ec7e957b84a0bfd525e53435ae5
#
_entry.id   15bf2ec7e957b84a0bfd525e53435ae5
#
_cell.length_a   1.000
_cell.length_b   1.000
_cell.length_c   1.000
_cell.angle_alpha   90.00
_cell.angle_beta   90.00
_cell.angle_gamma   90.00
#
_symmetry.space_group_name_H-M   'P 1'
#
loop_
_entity.id
_entity.type
_entity.pdbx_description
1 polymer ?
#
loop_
_entity_poly.entity_id
_entity_poly.type
_entity_poly.pdbx_seq_one_letter_code
_entity_poly.pdbx_strand_id
1 'polypeptide(L)'
;MCENEKKKSHSIEMTTGSLWKNMLLFSLPLMGSQVLEVLFNLSDVAVVGRFADYMALGSVGSTTLLVTLFTGVLIGMGAGVNVRVAHELGAGNKKGTEETIHTALLLCTIAGLLVCAICLLFSGQMLTMMNTKPELIDQAILYMKIYALGMPAMAVYNFGNGVLSARGDTKRPLIYLSIAGVINVLLNLFFVIVCHMAAAGVATASAVSLYVSASLVMIHLFRRKDECQVSMRKLRLHPNACKAVLLLGIPTGLQNGIFAIANLFVQTGVNSFDAVMVSGNAAAANADSLIYNVMFSFYTACASFIGQNWGAGNKKRMLKSYGVSLTYAFISGAILGGLLLIFGPQFLSLFATDPAVIDAGMQRIHIMGFCYAFSCFMDCSIAASRGIGKSIPPTIIVILGSCVFRIIWIYTVFAHFQTISALYLLYIFSWGITGLAEVLFFAVSFKKIRI
;
A
#
# COMPACT_ATOMS: atom_id res chain seq x y z
N MET A 1 12.54 -47.49 11.10
CA MET A 1 13.19 -46.22 11.37
C MET A 1 13.09 -45.38 10.12
N CYS A 2 12.05 -44.60 10.02
CA CYS A 2 11.89 -43.56 8.98
C CYS A 2 11.74 -42.25 9.76
N GLU A 3 12.83 -41.59 9.99
CA GLU A 3 12.83 -40.21 10.47
C GLU A 3 12.30 -39.30 9.35
N ASN A 4 11.07 -38.89 9.53
CA ASN A 4 10.46 -37.83 8.74
C ASN A 4 11.28 -36.54 8.96
N GLU A 5 12.16 -36.21 8.03
CA GLU A 5 12.64 -34.85 7.87
C GLU A 5 11.44 -33.93 7.65
N LYS A 6 10.92 -33.35 8.75
CA LYS A 6 10.07 -32.17 8.69
C LYS A 6 10.88 -31.06 8.03
N LYS A 7 10.86 -30.96 6.70
CA LYS A 7 11.25 -29.75 6.00
C LYS A 7 10.55 -28.60 6.70
N LYS A 8 11.30 -27.76 7.41
CA LYS A 8 10.79 -26.55 8.07
C LYS A 8 10.04 -25.74 7.00
N SER A 9 8.72 -25.85 6.99
CA SER A 9 7.87 -24.97 6.19
C SER A 9 8.14 -23.56 6.66
N HIS A 10 8.62 -22.67 5.79
CA HIS A 10 8.83 -21.26 6.11
C HIS A 10 7.51 -20.50 6.25
N SER A 11 6.37 -21.16 6.07
CA SER A 11 5.04 -20.57 6.19
C SER A 11 4.55 -20.57 7.64
N ILE A 12 3.94 -19.46 8.03
CA ILE A 12 3.39 -19.25 9.36
C ILE A 12 1.96 -19.80 9.39
N GLU A 13 1.66 -20.65 10.39
CA GLU A 13 0.33 -21.18 10.63
C GLU A 13 -0.59 -20.10 11.20
N MET A 14 -1.71 -19.81 10.51
CA MET A 14 -2.65 -18.76 10.93
C MET A 14 -3.84 -19.31 11.72
N THR A 15 -4.20 -20.59 11.49
CA THR A 15 -5.36 -21.23 12.10
C THR A 15 -5.06 -21.91 13.45
N THR A 16 -3.79 -22.14 13.75
CA THR A 16 -3.32 -22.83 14.95
C THR A 16 -2.20 -22.06 15.67
N GLY A 17 -1.81 -22.48 16.86
CA GLY A 17 -0.71 -21.92 17.63
C GLY A 17 -0.99 -20.53 18.23
N SER A 18 0.06 -19.87 18.73
CA SER A 18 -0.02 -18.55 19.36
C SER A 18 -0.25 -17.45 18.33
N LEU A 19 -1.38 -16.73 18.45
CA LEU A 19 -1.70 -15.59 17.56
C LEU A 19 -0.68 -14.46 17.69
N TRP A 20 -0.29 -14.10 18.90
CA TRP A 20 0.67 -13.03 19.15
C TRP A 20 1.99 -13.30 18.41
N LYS A 21 2.58 -14.45 18.69
CA LYS A 21 3.86 -14.82 18.06
C LYS A 21 3.74 -14.92 16.54
N ASN A 22 2.71 -15.62 16.04
CA ASN A 22 2.55 -15.86 14.60
C ASN A 22 2.27 -14.58 13.83
N MET A 23 1.44 -13.68 14.38
CA MET A 23 1.13 -12.41 13.75
C MET A 23 2.34 -11.47 13.72
N LEU A 24 3.11 -11.41 14.81
CA LEU A 24 4.35 -10.62 14.82
C LEU A 24 5.37 -11.14 13.80
N LEU A 25 5.63 -12.45 13.78
CA LEU A 25 6.56 -13.07 12.83
C LEU A 25 6.11 -12.91 11.37
N PHE A 26 4.79 -12.83 11.13
CA PHE A 26 4.22 -12.57 9.83
C PHE A 26 4.41 -11.10 9.41
N SER A 27 4.20 -10.17 10.34
CA SER A 27 4.22 -8.73 10.06
C SER A 27 5.65 -8.18 9.92
N LEU A 28 6.65 -8.74 10.62
CA LEU A 28 8.03 -8.24 10.55
C LEU A 28 8.61 -8.21 9.13
N PRO A 29 8.50 -9.27 8.30
CA PRO A 29 8.98 -9.18 6.92
C PRO A 29 8.17 -8.21 6.06
N LEU A 30 6.86 -8.06 6.32
CA LEU A 30 6.04 -7.07 5.63
C LEU A 30 6.48 -5.65 5.97
N MET A 31 6.78 -5.36 7.24
CA MET A 31 7.36 -4.06 7.64
C MET A 31 8.67 -3.80 6.90
N GLY A 32 9.55 -4.82 6.83
CA GLY A 32 10.78 -4.72 6.06
C GLY A 32 10.53 -4.39 4.59
N SER A 33 9.54 -5.01 3.95
CA SER A 33 9.15 -4.72 2.57
C SER A 33 8.67 -3.29 2.40
N GLN A 34 7.81 -2.80 3.31
CA GLN A 34 7.26 -1.45 3.25
C GLN A 34 8.35 -0.38 3.45
N VAL A 35 9.24 -0.58 4.40
CA VAL A 35 10.38 0.33 4.63
C VAL A 35 11.32 0.34 3.43
N LEU A 36 11.63 -0.81 2.85
CA LEU A 36 12.46 -0.91 1.65
C LEU A 36 11.81 -0.19 0.46
N GLU A 37 10.50 -0.32 0.27
CA GLU A 37 9.79 0.36 -0.82
C GLU A 37 9.89 1.89 -0.68
N VAL A 38 9.76 2.43 0.53
CA VAL A 38 10.00 3.86 0.81
C VAL A 38 11.45 4.26 0.50
N LEU A 39 12.42 3.46 0.93
CA LEU A 39 13.84 3.74 0.69
C LEU A 39 14.18 3.73 -0.81
N PHE A 40 13.61 2.82 -1.59
CA PHE A 40 13.81 2.78 -3.04
C PHE A 40 13.20 4.00 -3.74
N ASN A 41 11.98 4.39 -3.37
CA ASN A 41 11.36 5.62 -3.88
C ASN A 41 12.19 6.87 -3.55
N LEU A 42 12.71 6.96 -2.33
CA LEU A 42 13.62 8.05 -1.94
C LEU A 42 14.92 8.02 -2.73
N SER A 43 15.47 6.84 -3.00
CA SER A 43 16.67 6.67 -3.83
C SER A 43 16.42 7.14 -5.26
N ASP A 44 15.27 6.81 -5.85
CA ASP A 44 14.88 7.26 -7.20
C ASP A 44 14.89 8.79 -7.28
N VAL A 45 14.22 9.44 -6.34
CA VAL A 45 14.17 10.92 -6.26
C VAL A 45 15.54 11.53 -6.01
N ALA A 46 16.34 10.92 -5.11
CA ALA A 46 17.67 11.40 -4.79
C ALA A 46 18.65 11.31 -5.98
N VAL A 47 18.59 10.21 -6.75
CA VAL A 47 19.44 10.04 -7.94
C VAL A 47 19.07 11.08 -9.01
N VAL A 48 17.79 11.29 -9.28
CA VAL A 48 17.35 12.32 -10.23
C VAL A 48 17.75 13.73 -9.75
N GLY A 49 17.49 14.04 -8.48
CA GLY A 49 17.74 15.36 -7.92
C GLY A 49 19.23 15.74 -7.85
N ARG A 50 20.13 14.72 -7.73
CA ARG A 50 21.58 14.96 -7.62
C ARG A 50 22.34 14.86 -8.93
N PHE A 51 21.90 14.01 -9.84
CA PHE A 51 22.68 13.66 -11.06
C PHE A 51 21.95 14.01 -12.37
N ALA A 52 20.68 14.42 -12.30
CA ALA A 52 19.96 14.97 -13.44
C ALA A 52 19.65 16.46 -13.22
N ASP A 53 18.96 17.08 -14.17
CA ASP A 53 18.55 18.46 -14.08
C ASP A 53 17.26 18.64 -13.24
N TYR A 54 16.96 19.88 -12.85
CA TYR A 54 15.75 20.21 -12.10
C TYR A 54 14.47 19.93 -12.90
N MET A 55 14.55 19.91 -14.24
CA MET A 55 13.42 19.60 -15.12
C MET A 55 13.06 18.10 -15.01
N ALA A 56 14.06 17.21 -14.94
CA ALA A 56 13.82 15.78 -14.71
C ALA A 56 13.15 15.53 -13.36
N LEU A 57 13.63 16.19 -12.30
CA LEU A 57 13.02 16.08 -10.97
C LEU A 57 11.56 16.60 -10.96
N GLY A 58 11.32 17.75 -11.59
CA GLY A 58 9.97 18.32 -11.74
C GLY A 58 9.04 17.41 -12.55
N SER A 59 9.56 16.76 -13.60
CA SER A 59 8.79 15.83 -14.43
C SER A 59 8.39 14.58 -13.66
N VAL A 60 9.29 13.97 -12.88
CA VAL A 60 8.99 12.84 -11.99
C VAL A 60 7.94 13.25 -10.94
N GLY A 61 8.14 14.40 -10.29
CA GLY A 61 7.19 14.92 -9.30
C GLY A 61 5.78 15.13 -9.86
N SER A 62 5.66 15.65 -11.09
CA SER A 62 4.37 15.88 -11.75
C SER A 62 3.58 14.59 -12.02
N THR A 63 4.25 13.44 -12.14
CA THR A 63 3.60 12.14 -12.40
C THR A 63 3.20 11.39 -11.13
N THR A 64 3.70 11.80 -9.96
CA THR A 64 3.57 11.04 -8.70
C THR A 64 2.12 10.70 -8.36
N LEU A 65 1.17 11.61 -8.59
CA LEU A 65 -0.23 11.36 -8.34
C LEU A 65 -0.79 10.25 -9.23
N LEU A 66 -0.53 10.32 -10.54
CA LEU A 66 -1.00 9.32 -11.50
C LEU A 66 -0.39 7.94 -11.20
N VAL A 67 0.91 7.92 -10.91
CA VAL A 67 1.60 6.70 -10.48
C VAL A 67 0.93 6.12 -9.24
N THR A 68 0.70 6.92 -8.20
CA THR A 68 0.05 6.47 -6.96
C THR A 68 -1.38 5.97 -7.21
N LEU A 69 -2.15 6.65 -8.06
CA LEU A 69 -3.50 6.24 -8.41
C LEU A 69 -3.51 4.84 -9.06
N PHE A 70 -2.71 4.64 -10.09
CA PHE A 70 -2.69 3.40 -10.86
C PHE A 70 -2.03 2.24 -10.09
N THR A 71 -0.95 2.51 -9.37
CA THR A 71 -0.31 1.50 -8.50
C THR A 71 -1.23 1.10 -7.37
N GLY A 72 -1.97 2.05 -6.79
CA GLY A 72 -2.99 1.79 -5.77
C GLY A 72 -4.08 0.81 -6.21
N VAL A 73 -4.51 0.88 -7.48
CA VAL A 73 -5.46 -0.09 -8.05
C VAL A 73 -4.86 -1.50 -8.09
N LEU A 74 -3.60 -1.62 -8.56
CA LEU A 74 -2.93 -2.92 -8.67
C LEU A 74 -2.61 -3.54 -7.30
N ILE A 75 -2.23 -2.73 -6.31
CA ILE A 75 -2.05 -3.15 -4.92
C ILE A 75 -3.38 -3.64 -4.34
N GLY A 76 -4.48 -2.93 -4.62
CA GLY A 76 -5.82 -3.33 -4.20
C GLY A 76 -6.23 -4.69 -4.78
N MET A 77 -5.92 -4.96 -6.04
CA MET A 77 -6.15 -6.27 -6.66
C MET A 77 -5.38 -7.37 -5.92
N GLY A 78 -4.10 -7.15 -5.60
CA GLY A 78 -3.28 -8.08 -4.80
C GLY A 78 -3.85 -8.36 -3.41
N ALA A 79 -4.39 -7.33 -2.74
CA ALA A 79 -5.08 -7.49 -1.45
C ALA A 79 -6.36 -8.36 -1.58
N GLY A 80 -7.12 -8.19 -2.66
CA GLY A 80 -8.28 -9.03 -2.98
C GLY A 80 -7.89 -10.50 -3.19
N VAL A 81 -6.79 -10.74 -3.90
CA VAL A 81 -6.21 -12.08 -4.08
C VAL A 81 -5.83 -12.69 -2.73
N ASN A 82 -5.14 -11.94 -1.87
CA ASN A 82 -4.73 -12.39 -0.55
C ASN A 82 -5.93 -12.91 0.25
N VAL A 83 -6.98 -12.12 0.40
CA VAL A 83 -8.16 -12.50 1.19
C VAL A 83 -8.87 -13.71 0.59
N ARG A 84 -9.07 -13.73 -0.74
CA ARG A 84 -9.77 -14.86 -1.36
C ARG A 84 -8.99 -16.15 -1.28
N VAL A 85 -7.69 -16.14 -1.53
CA VAL A 85 -6.83 -17.32 -1.37
C VAL A 85 -6.78 -17.76 0.10
N ALA A 86 -6.73 -16.82 1.05
CA ALA A 86 -6.78 -17.13 2.48
C ALA A 86 -8.07 -17.87 2.87
N HIS A 87 -9.24 -17.48 2.31
CA HIS A 87 -10.51 -18.17 2.53
C HIS A 87 -10.45 -19.62 2.07
N GLU A 88 -9.98 -19.87 0.85
CA GLU A 88 -9.91 -21.22 0.29
C GLU A 88 -8.91 -22.12 1.03
N LEU A 89 -7.74 -21.55 1.40
CA LEU A 89 -6.74 -22.25 2.20
C LEU A 89 -7.27 -22.59 3.59
N GLY A 90 -7.95 -21.65 4.24
CA GLY A 90 -8.56 -21.86 5.55
C GLY A 90 -9.65 -22.93 5.53
N ALA A 91 -10.43 -23.00 4.46
CA ALA A 91 -11.45 -24.01 4.24
C ALA A 91 -10.88 -25.39 3.85
N GLY A 92 -9.57 -25.51 3.62
CA GLY A 92 -8.94 -26.71 3.12
C GLY A 92 -9.38 -27.09 1.68
N ASN A 93 -9.96 -26.14 0.95
CA ASN A 93 -10.50 -26.36 -0.39
C ASN A 93 -9.39 -26.24 -1.45
N LYS A 94 -8.67 -27.31 -1.69
CA LYS A 94 -7.55 -27.35 -2.64
C LYS A 94 -7.96 -26.95 -4.06
N LYS A 95 -9.13 -27.42 -4.53
CA LYS A 95 -9.65 -27.11 -5.86
C LYS A 95 -9.99 -25.62 -5.96
N GLY A 96 -10.70 -25.07 -4.97
CA GLY A 96 -11.03 -23.64 -4.92
C GLY A 96 -9.79 -22.75 -4.83
N THR A 97 -8.74 -23.18 -4.10
CA THR A 97 -7.45 -22.48 -4.06
C THR A 97 -6.81 -22.45 -5.45
N GLU A 98 -6.74 -23.59 -6.13
CA GLU A 98 -6.17 -23.69 -7.49
C GLU A 98 -6.94 -22.81 -8.48
N GLU A 99 -8.27 -22.92 -8.51
CA GLU A 99 -9.14 -22.11 -9.38
C GLU A 99 -8.98 -20.60 -9.11
N THR A 100 -8.90 -20.24 -7.83
CA THR A 100 -8.71 -18.83 -7.42
C THR A 100 -7.37 -18.28 -7.88
N ILE A 101 -6.27 -19.00 -7.69
CA ILE A 101 -4.93 -18.56 -8.05
C ILE A 101 -4.79 -18.36 -9.56
N HIS A 102 -5.26 -19.33 -10.37
CA HIS A 102 -5.15 -19.23 -11.83
C HIS A 102 -6.04 -18.10 -12.38
N THR A 103 -7.26 -17.96 -11.85
CA THR A 103 -8.15 -16.83 -12.19
C THR A 103 -7.54 -15.49 -11.80
N ALA A 104 -6.99 -15.38 -10.58
CA ALA A 104 -6.41 -14.16 -10.06
C ALA A 104 -5.18 -13.72 -10.85
N LEU A 105 -4.32 -14.67 -11.30
CA LEU A 105 -3.19 -14.35 -12.15
C LEU A 105 -3.65 -13.71 -13.47
N LEU A 106 -4.66 -14.27 -14.12
CA LEU A 106 -5.23 -13.68 -15.34
C LEU A 106 -5.82 -12.29 -15.09
N LEU A 107 -6.62 -12.15 -14.03
CA LEU A 107 -7.25 -10.86 -13.70
C LEU A 107 -6.22 -9.78 -13.39
N CYS A 108 -5.20 -10.09 -12.59
CA CYS A 108 -4.14 -9.13 -12.27
C CYS A 108 -3.32 -8.76 -13.51
N THR A 109 -3.00 -9.75 -14.37
CA THR A 109 -2.30 -9.49 -15.63
C THR A 109 -3.13 -8.59 -16.55
N ILE A 110 -4.42 -8.88 -16.72
CA ILE A 110 -5.34 -8.04 -17.51
C ILE A 110 -5.44 -6.64 -16.92
N ALA A 111 -5.58 -6.51 -15.60
CA ALA A 111 -5.62 -5.20 -14.94
C ALA A 111 -4.33 -4.40 -15.16
N GLY A 112 -3.15 -5.04 -15.04
CA GLY A 112 -1.88 -4.41 -15.33
C GLY A 112 -1.72 -3.96 -16.78
N LEU A 113 -2.17 -4.80 -17.74
CA LEU A 113 -2.18 -4.45 -19.17
C LEU A 113 -3.16 -3.32 -19.48
N LEU A 114 -4.34 -3.29 -18.86
CA LEU A 114 -5.31 -2.20 -19.02
C LEU A 114 -4.75 -0.89 -18.48
N VAL A 115 -4.16 -0.89 -17.28
CA VAL A 115 -3.50 0.30 -16.71
C VAL A 115 -2.36 0.76 -17.62
N CYS A 116 -1.52 -0.15 -18.10
CA CYS A 116 -0.47 0.16 -19.05
C CYS A 116 -1.02 0.84 -20.31
N ALA A 117 -2.04 0.26 -20.93
CA ALA A 117 -2.69 0.81 -22.14
C ALA A 117 -3.27 2.21 -21.88
N ILE A 118 -3.98 2.40 -20.76
CA ILE A 118 -4.53 3.71 -20.36
C ILE A 118 -3.41 4.73 -20.23
N CYS A 119 -2.32 4.40 -19.55
CA CYS A 119 -1.19 5.31 -19.38
C CYS A 119 -0.49 5.62 -20.70
N LEU A 120 -0.30 4.62 -21.57
CA LEU A 120 0.34 4.83 -22.88
C LEU A 120 -0.49 5.74 -23.81
N LEU A 121 -1.82 5.59 -23.79
CA LEU A 121 -2.73 6.32 -24.66
C LEU A 121 -3.07 7.71 -24.11
N PHE A 122 -3.27 7.85 -22.80
CA PHE A 122 -3.88 9.04 -22.21
C PHE A 122 -2.94 9.83 -21.29
N SER A 123 -1.65 9.46 -21.14
CA SER A 123 -0.72 10.19 -20.25
C SER A 123 -0.64 11.67 -20.56
N GLY A 124 -0.63 12.06 -21.84
CA GLY A 124 -0.60 13.47 -22.24
C GLY A 124 -1.84 14.23 -21.78
N GLN A 125 -3.04 13.68 -22.03
CA GLN A 125 -4.31 14.31 -21.63
C GLN A 125 -4.39 14.42 -20.09
N MET A 126 -4.03 13.37 -19.37
CA MET A 126 -4.06 13.37 -17.90
C MET A 126 -3.12 14.42 -17.31
N LEU A 127 -1.88 14.52 -17.79
CA LEU A 127 -0.90 15.51 -17.32
C LEU A 127 -1.32 16.93 -17.69
N THR A 128 -1.92 17.14 -18.86
CA THR A 128 -2.47 18.45 -19.26
C THR A 128 -3.65 18.85 -18.35
N MET A 129 -4.55 17.92 -18.04
CA MET A 129 -5.66 18.17 -17.09
C MET A 129 -5.16 18.50 -15.68
N MET A 130 -3.98 18.02 -15.29
CA MET A 130 -3.35 18.35 -14.03
C MET A 130 -2.59 19.70 -14.07
N ASN A 131 -2.67 20.46 -15.17
CA ASN A 131 -1.94 21.70 -15.37
C ASN A 131 -0.42 21.55 -15.21
N THR A 132 0.15 20.45 -15.67
CA THR A 132 1.60 20.26 -15.70
C THR A 132 2.22 21.35 -16.57
N LYS A 133 3.31 21.97 -16.09
CA LYS A 133 3.98 23.07 -16.79
C LYS A 133 4.44 22.62 -18.17
N PRO A 134 4.29 23.49 -19.24
CA PRO A 134 4.69 23.14 -20.60
C PRO A 134 6.14 22.68 -20.73
N GLU A 135 7.03 23.22 -19.91
CA GLU A 135 8.47 22.91 -19.89
C GLU A 135 8.76 21.48 -19.39
N LEU A 136 7.87 20.90 -18.58
CA LEU A 136 8.03 19.59 -17.94
C LEU A 136 7.22 18.49 -18.63
N ILE A 137 6.21 18.87 -19.42
CA ILE A 137 5.16 17.93 -19.86
C ILE A 137 5.70 16.81 -20.74
N ASP A 138 6.63 17.10 -21.63
CA ASP A 138 7.20 16.10 -22.56
C ASP A 138 8.01 15.04 -21.82
N GLN A 139 8.86 15.46 -20.88
CA GLN A 139 9.62 14.54 -20.03
C GLN A 139 8.70 13.75 -19.08
N ALA A 140 7.65 14.38 -18.54
CA ALA A 140 6.67 13.72 -17.68
C ALA A 140 5.86 12.66 -18.44
N ILE A 141 5.46 12.95 -19.69
CA ILE A 141 4.79 11.98 -20.57
C ILE A 141 5.71 10.80 -20.87
N LEU A 142 6.97 11.07 -21.21
CA LEU A 142 7.96 10.02 -21.49
C LEU A 142 8.18 9.14 -20.26
N TYR A 143 8.41 9.76 -19.09
CA TYR A 143 8.53 9.05 -17.81
C TYR A 143 7.32 8.15 -17.55
N MET A 144 6.12 8.72 -17.65
CA MET A 144 4.88 7.99 -17.39
C MET A 144 4.67 6.81 -18.34
N LYS A 145 4.97 6.98 -19.63
CA LYS A 145 4.89 5.90 -20.62
C LYS A 145 5.87 4.77 -20.34
N ILE A 146 7.13 5.09 -20.01
CA ILE A 146 8.14 4.07 -19.70
C ILE A 146 7.77 3.35 -18.41
N TYR A 147 7.38 4.09 -17.36
CA TYR A 147 6.96 3.51 -16.09
C TYR A 147 5.74 2.60 -16.26
N ALA A 148 4.80 2.98 -17.12
CA ALA A 148 3.60 2.21 -17.43
C ALA A 148 3.91 0.83 -18.00
N LEU A 149 5.01 0.66 -18.74
CA LEU A 149 5.45 -0.66 -19.22
C LEU A 149 5.77 -1.62 -18.07
N GLY A 150 6.08 -1.11 -16.87
CA GLY A 150 6.27 -1.89 -15.66
C GLY A 150 4.97 -2.31 -14.96
N MET A 151 3.82 -1.70 -15.26
CA MET A 151 2.54 -1.96 -14.58
C MET A 151 2.06 -3.42 -14.66
N PRO A 152 2.18 -4.13 -15.82
CA PRO A 152 1.84 -5.54 -15.88
C PRO A 152 2.69 -6.39 -14.92
N ALA A 153 3.99 -6.10 -14.83
CA ALA A 153 4.89 -6.78 -13.91
C ALA A 153 4.53 -6.48 -12.45
N MET A 154 4.21 -5.23 -12.14
CA MET A 154 3.73 -4.83 -10.81
C MET A 154 2.45 -5.57 -10.41
N ALA A 155 1.49 -5.71 -11.32
CA ALA A 155 0.26 -6.45 -11.09
C ALA A 155 0.54 -7.93 -10.78
N VAL A 156 1.46 -8.56 -11.52
CA VAL A 156 1.88 -9.96 -11.32
C VAL A 156 2.65 -10.11 -10.00
N TYR A 157 3.51 -9.15 -9.65
CA TYR A 157 4.19 -9.16 -8.35
C TYR A 157 3.18 -9.07 -7.19
N ASN A 158 2.22 -8.13 -7.25
CA ASN A 158 1.18 -7.99 -6.22
C ASN A 158 0.27 -9.23 -6.12
N PHE A 159 -0.06 -9.87 -7.25
CA PHE A 159 -0.73 -11.16 -7.25
C PHE A 159 0.08 -12.19 -6.46
N GLY A 160 1.34 -12.38 -6.79
CA GLY A 160 2.20 -13.37 -6.14
C GLY A 160 2.44 -13.08 -4.66
N ASN A 161 2.64 -11.80 -4.29
CA ASN A 161 2.71 -11.36 -2.91
C ASN A 161 1.40 -11.67 -2.15
N GLY A 162 0.24 -11.45 -2.77
CA GLY A 162 -1.07 -11.80 -2.21
C GLY A 162 -1.21 -13.30 -1.94
N VAL A 163 -0.82 -14.16 -2.89
CA VAL A 163 -0.84 -15.63 -2.73
C VAL A 163 0.12 -16.10 -1.62
N LEU A 164 1.36 -15.59 -1.61
CA LEU A 164 2.36 -15.98 -0.62
C LEU A 164 1.96 -15.51 0.79
N SER A 165 1.46 -14.28 0.92
CA SER A 165 0.94 -13.75 2.19
C SER A 165 -0.26 -14.56 2.68
N ALA A 166 -1.21 -14.92 1.79
CA ALA A 166 -2.33 -15.79 2.15
C ALA A 166 -1.88 -17.16 2.69
N ARG A 167 -0.76 -17.68 2.19
CA ARG A 167 -0.15 -18.95 2.64
C ARG A 167 0.69 -18.81 3.91
N GLY A 168 0.95 -17.58 4.39
CA GLY A 168 1.80 -17.33 5.56
C GLY A 168 3.29 -17.13 5.25
N ASP A 169 3.67 -16.94 4.00
CA ASP A 169 5.04 -16.75 3.57
C ASP A 169 5.29 -15.29 3.17
N THR A 170 5.65 -14.48 4.15
CA THR A 170 5.96 -13.06 3.94
C THR A 170 7.46 -12.79 3.76
N LYS A 171 8.33 -13.76 4.06
CA LYS A 171 9.78 -13.62 3.93
C LYS A 171 10.24 -13.60 2.47
N ARG A 172 9.66 -14.47 1.65
CA ARG A 172 10.06 -14.55 0.23
C ARG A 172 9.72 -13.30 -0.57
N PRO A 173 8.52 -12.71 -0.47
CA PRO A 173 8.25 -11.41 -1.09
C PRO A 173 9.25 -10.33 -0.69
N LEU A 174 9.63 -10.25 0.58
CA LEU A 174 10.67 -9.33 1.06
C LEU A 174 12.02 -9.57 0.36
N ILE A 175 12.47 -10.83 0.26
CA ILE A 175 13.75 -11.16 -0.41
C ILE A 175 13.70 -10.75 -1.89
N TYR A 176 12.60 -11.04 -2.59
CA TYR A 176 12.45 -10.71 -4.02
C TYR A 176 12.40 -9.21 -4.25
N LEU A 177 11.71 -8.48 -3.37
CA LEU A 177 11.69 -7.03 -3.40
C LEU A 177 13.09 -6.44 -3.11
N SER A 178 13.82 -7.00 -2.15
CA SER A 178 15.18 -6.57 -1.82
C SER A 178 16.12 -6.73 -3.02
N ILE A 179 16.07 -7.88 -3.69
CA ILE A 179 16.88 -8.12 -4.91
C ILE A 179 16.50 -7.11 -6.00
N ALA A 180 15.21 -6.95 -6.27
CA ALA A 180 14.73 -6.02 -7.28
C ALA A 180 15.11 -4.56 -6.96
N GLY A 181 15.05 -4.18 -5.69
CA GLY A 181 15.40 -2.83 -5.26
C GLY A 181 16.89 -2.53 -5.35
N VAL A 182 17.77 -3.48 -5.02
CA VAL A 182 19.21 -3.31 -5.25
C VAL A 182 19.49 -3.14 -6.75
N ILE A 183 18.84 -3.95 -7.59
CA ILE A 183 18.95 -3.82 -9.05
C ILE A 183 18.41 -2.46 -9.52
N ASN A 184 17.29 -1.99 -8.97
CA ASN A 184 16.73 -0.67 -9.27
C ASN A 184 17.74 0.44 -8.99
N VAL A 185 18.35 0.48 -7.79
CA VAL A 185 19.35 1.50 -7.44
C VAL A 185 20.56 1.46 -8.37
N LEU A 186 21.09 0.27 -8.67
CA LEU A 186 22.22 0.12 -9.58
C LEU A 186 21.88 0.59 -11.00
N LEU A 187 20.70 0.24 -11.50
CA LEU A 187 20.22 0.66 -12.81
C LEU A 187 19.92 2.16 -12.87
N ASN A 188 19.39 2.76 -11.79
CA ASN A 188 19.22 4.21 -11.70
C ASN A 188 20.54 4.94 -11.88
N LEU A 189 21.55 4.53 -11.12
CA LEU A 189 22.89 5.12 -11.25
C LEU A 189 23.46 4.93 -12.67
N PHE A 190 23.31 3.75 -13.24
CA PHE A 190 23.77 3.46 -14.59
C PHE A 190 23.06 4.31 -15.65
N PHE A 191 21.72 4.30 -15.68
CA PHE A 191 20.98 5.02 -16.72
C PHE A 191 21.06 6.53 -16.56
N VAL A 192 21.09 7.06 -15.34
CA VAL A 192 21.13 8.50 -15.11
C VAL A 192 22.55 9.04 -15.29
N ILE A 193 23.58 8.38 -14.74
CA ILE A 193 24.96 8.90 -14.74
C ILE A 193 25.69 8.51 -16.01
N VAL A 194 25.62 7.24 -16.45
CA VAL A 194 26.41 6.74 -17.57
C VAL A 194 25.70 6.98 -18.91
N CYS A 195 24.37 6.69 -18.93
CA CYS A 195 23.58 6.84 -20.17
C CYS A 195 22.95 8.23 -20.33
N HIS A 196 23.04 9.11 -19.34
CA HIS A 196 22.45 10.46 -19.33
C HIS A 196 20.95 10.51 -19.67
N MET A 197 20.18 9.49 -19.24
CA MET A 197 18.76 9.36 -19.59
C MET A 197 17.83 10.18 -18.69
N ALA A 198 18.33 10.88 -17.69
CA ALA A 198 17.56 11.71 -16.76
C ALA A 198 16.30 10.98 -16.19
N ALA A 199 15.10 11.60 -16.26
CA ALA A 199 13.84 10.99 -15.77
C ALA A 199 13.51 9.67 -16.47
N ALA A 200 13.75 9.54 -17.78
CA ALA A 200 13.53 8.30 -18.53
C ALA A 200 14.38 7.14 -18.01
N GLY A 201 15.60 7.42 -17.54
CA GLY A 201 16.49 6.42 -16.96
C GLY A 201 15.92 5.81 -15.68
N VAL A 202 15.39 6.63 -14.78
CA VAL A 202 14.74 6.16 -13.54
C VAL A 202 13.48 5.36 -13.85
N ALA A 203 12.63 5.81 -14.77
CA ALA A 203 11.46 5.04 -15.19
C ALA A 203 11.83 3.66 -15.76
N THR A 204 12.93 3.61 -16.57
CA THR A 204 13.44 2.35 -17.15
C THR A 204 13.96 1.42 -16.05
N ALA A 205 14.74 1.94 -15.11
CA ALA A 205 15.24 1.16 -13.97
C ALA A 205 14.11 0.59 -13.12
N SER A 206 13.09 1.40 -12.83
CA SER A 206 11.90 0.98 -12.08
C SER A 206 11.11 -0.09 -12.84
N ALA A 207 10.88 0.09 -14.15
CA ALA A 207 10.20 -0.92 -14.96
C ALA A 207 10.96 -2.26 -14.97
N VAL A 208 12.28 -2.24 -15.20
CA VAL A 208 13.12 -3.46 -15.21
C VAL A 208 13.08 -4.15 -13.85
N SER A 209 13.22 -3.41 -12.74
CA SER A 209 13.20 -3.99 -11.39
C SER A 209 11.85 -4.60 -11.04
N LEU A 210 10.74 -4.04 -11.51
CA LEU A 210 9.41 -4.64 -11.37
C LEU A 210 9.30 -5.99 -12.10
N TYR A 211 9.86 -6.11 -13.31
CA TYR A 211 9.92 -7.39 -14.02
C TYR A 211 10.82 -8.40 -13.31
N VAL A 212 11.91 -7.97 -12.69
CA VAL A 212 12.76 -8.87 -11.89
C VAL A 212 11.97 -9.43 -10.70
N SER A 213 11.31 -8.58 -9.91
CA SER A 213 10.53 -9.03 -8.75
C SER A 213 9.38 -9.94 -9.15
N ALA A 214 8.63 -9.60 -10.22
CA ALA A 214 7.56 -10.42 -10.76
C ALA A 214 8.07 -11.79 -11.24
N SER A 215 9.19 -11.82 -11.95
CA SER A 215 9.80 -13.07 -12.43
C SER A 215 10.23 -13.96 -11.28
N LEU A 216 10.86 -13.43 -10.24
CA LEU A 216 11.27 -14.20 -9.06
C LEU A 216 10.08 -14.82 -8.33
N VAL A 217 9.01 -14.05 -8.14
CA VAL A 217 7.77 -14.55 -7.53
C VAL A 217 7.13 -15.64 -8.40
N MET A 218 7.05 -15.43 -9.72
CA MET A 218 6.44 -16.41 -10.64
C MET A 218 7.26 -17.69 -10.72
N ILE A 219 8.60 -17.60 -10.83
CA ILE A 219 9.48 -18.79 -10.82
C ILE A 219 9.26 -19.58 -9.52
N HIS A 220 9.10 -18.90 -8.39
CA HIS A 220 8.80 -19.56 -7.14
C HIS A 220 7.44 -20.27 -7.17
N LEU A 221 6.37 -19.60 -7.62
CA LEU A 221 5.03 -20.19 -7.70
C LEU A 221 4.94 -21.35 -8.69
N PHE A 222 5.67 -21.30 -9.80
CA PHE A 222 5.77 -22.45 -10.75
C PHE A 222 6.49 -23.67 -10.17
N ARG A 223 7.50 -23.44 -9.31
CA ARG A 223 8.29 -24.52 -8.70
C ARG A 223 7.67 -25.13 -7.45
N ARG A 224 6.57 -24.56 -6.95
CA ARG A 224 5.84 -25.14 -5.79
C ARG A 224 5.26 -26.52 -6.15
N LYS A 225 5.02 -27.33 -5.10
CA LYS A 225 4.40 -28.66 -5.22
C LYS A 225 3.17 -28.78 -4.31
N ASP A 226 2.54 -27.68 -3.98
CA ASP A 226 1.33 -27.61 -3.16
C ASP A 226 0.16 -26.97 -3.94
N GLU A 227 -0.97 -26.78 -3.27
CA GLU A 227 -2.18 -26.18 -3.85
C GLU A 227 -2.01 -24.76 -4.37
N CYS A 228 -0.90 -24.08 -3.99
CA CYS A 228 -0.54 -22.76 -4.49
C CYS A 228 0.36 -22.79 -5.74
N GLN A 229 0.57 -23.96 -6.34
CA GLN A 229 1.33 -24.08 -7.58
C GLN A 229 0.59 -23.41 -8.74
N VAL A 230 1.29 -22.57 -9.49
CA VAL A 230 0.80 -22.02 -10.76
C VAL A 230 1.18 -22.99 -11.89
N SER A 231 0.26 -23.24 -12.81
CA SER A 231 0.48 -24.04 -14.03
C SER A 231 -0.16 -23.34 -15.22
N MET A 232 0.62 -23.09 -16.26
CA MET A 232 0.12 -22.43 -17.48
C MET A 232 -1.02 -23.22 -18.16
N ARG A 233 -1.04 -24.55 -18.01
CA ARG A 233 -2.09 -25.39 -18.59
C ARG A 233 -3.44 -25.26 -17.88
N LYS A 234 -3.44 -24.75 -16.64
CA LYS A 234 -4.64 -24.59 -15.79
C LYS A 234 -5.17 -23.16 -15.77
N LEU A 235 -4.58 -22.25 -16.55
CA LEU A 235 -5.04 -20.88 -16.65
C LEU A 235 -6.43 -20.82 -17.26
N ARG A 236 -7.42 -20.48 -16.41
CA ARG A 236 -8.83 -20.31 -16.77
C ARG A 236 -9.46 -19.26 -15.90
N LEU A 237 -10.45 -18.55 -16.45
CA LEU A 237 -11.33 -17.67 -15.68
C LEU A 237 -12.50 -18.49 -15.12
N HIS A 238 -12.50 -18.66 -13.80
CA HIS A 238 -13.62 -19.29 -13.09
C HIS A 238 -14.56 -18.20 -12.56
N PRO A 239 -15.86 -18.17 -12.97
CA PRO A 239 -16.77 -17.04 -12.66
C PRO A 239 -16.86 -16.72 -11.17
N ASN A 240 -16.94 -17.74 -10.29
CA ASN A 240 -17.02 -17.56 -8.85
C ASN A 240 -15.75 -16.94 -8.26
N ALA A 241 -14.58 -17.42 -8.67
CA ALA A 241 -13.29 -16.86 -8.25
C ALA A 241 -13.10 -15.44 -8.81
N CYS A 242 -13.45 -15.22 -10.07
CA CYS A 242 -13.42 -13.91 -10.72
C CYS A 242 -14.25 -12.88 -9.95
N LYS A 243 -15.53 -13.18 -9.71
CA LYS A 243 -16.43 -12.31 -8.93
C LYS A 243 -15.88 -12.02 -7.54
N ALA A 244 -15.37 -13.04 -6.84
CA ALA A 244 -14.86 -12.87 -5.48
C ALA A 244 -13.60 -11.99 -5.43
N VAL A 245 -12.63 -12.20 -6.33
CA VAL A 245 -11.40 -11.39 -6.40
C VAL A 245 -11.72 -9.94 -6.78
N LEU A 246 -12.60 -9.71 -7.76
CA LEU A 246 -12.98 -8.37 -8.20
C LEU A 246 -13.76 -7.61 -7.11
N LEU A 247 -14.70 -8.26 -6.41
CA LEU A 247 -15.46 -7.65 -5.32
C LEU A 247 -14.60 -7.24 -4.12
N LEU A 248 -13.45 -7.89 -3.93
CA LEU A 248 -12.49 -7.53 -2.89
C LEU A 248 -11.44 -6.53 -3.39
N GLY A 249 -10.90 -6.75 -4.58
CA GLY A 249 -9.79 -5.99 -5.13
C GLY A 249 -10.17 -4.61 -5.65
N ILE A 250 -11.23 -4.50 -6.47
CA ILE A 250 -11.63 -3.22 -7.07
C ILE A 250 -11.98 -2.17 -6.01
N PRO A 251 -12.85 -2.45 -5.00
CA PRO A 251 -13.14 -1.46 -3.98
C PRO A 251 -11.90 -1.00 -3.21
N THR A 252 -10.97 -1.94 -2.94
CA THR A 252 -9.71 -1.63 -2.23
C THR A 252 -8.83 -0.71 -3.08
N GLY A 253 -8.67 -1.01 -4.37
CA GLY A 253 -7.89 -0.19 -5.29
C GLY A 253 -8.51 1.20 -5.49
N LEU A 254 -9.82 1.27 -5.66
CA LEU A 254 -10.56 2.52 -5.79
C LEU A 254 -10.40 3.40 -4.54
N GLN A 255 -10.47 2.80 -3.35
CA GLN A 255 -10.22 3.51 -2.09
C GLN A 255 -8.84 4.15 -2.08
N ASN A 256 -7.78 3.43 -2.46
CA ASN A 256 -6.43 3.98 -2.49
C ASN A 256 -6.33 5.19 -3.45
N GLY A 257 -6.96 5.09 -4.63
CA GLY A 257 -6.99 6.19 -5.59
C GLY A 257 -7.75 7.42 -5.08
N ILE A 258 -8.92 7.22 -4.48
CA ILE A 258 -9.73 8.32 -3.93
C ILE A 258 -9.01 8.99 -2.74
N PHE A 259 -8.30 8.23 -1.91
CA PHE A 259 -7.45 8.78 -0.86
C PHE A 259 -6.35 9.70 -1.41
N ALA A 260 -5.70 9.28 -2.50
CA ALA A 260 -4.68 10.12 -3.15
C ALA A 260 -5.26 11.46 -3.63
N ILE A 261 -6.45 11.43 -4.24
CA ILE A 261 -7.19 12.64 -4.66
C ILE A 261 -7.57 13.50 -3.45
N ALA A 262 -8.11 12.91 -2.39
CA ALA A 262 -8.49 13.65 -1.18
C ALA A 262 -7.28 14.35 -0.54
N ASN A 263 -6.11 13.73 -0.55
CA ASN A 263 -4.88 14.34 -0.05
C ASN A 263 -4.41 15.53 -0.90
N LEU A 264 -4.71 15.56 -2.20
CA LEU A 264 -4.45 16.76 -3.02
C LEU A 264 -5.26 17.98 -2.55
N PHE A 265 -6.54 17.78 -2.22
CA PHE A 265 -7.35 18.88 -1.66
C PHE A 265 -6.75 19.38 -0.35
N VAL A 266 -6.22 18.50 0.51
CA VAL A 266 -5.52 18.92 1.72
C VAL A 266 -4.26 19.71 1.37
N GLN A 267 -3.50 19.26 0.36
CA GLN A 267 -2.30 19.96 -0.09
C GLN A 267 -2.61 21.36 -0.65
N THR A 268 -3.75 21.56 -1.32
CA THR A 268 -4.14 22.92 -1.74
C THR A 268 -4.36 23.84 -0.53
N GLY A 269 -4.91 23.32 0.58
CA GLY A 269 -5.00 24.05 1.84
C GLY A 269 -3.64 24.38 2.44
N VAL A 270 -2.69 23.47 2.40
CA VAL A 270 -1.30 23.74 2.86
C VAL A 270 -0.64 24.81 1.97
N ASN A 271 -0.86 24.76 0.66
CA ASN A 271 -0.26 25.69 -0.30
C ASN A 271 -0.81 27.13 -0.16
N SER A 272 -1.85 27.37 0.62
CA SER A 272 -2.32 28.74 0.95
C SER A 272 -1.45 29.44 2.00
N PHE A 273 -0.54 28.72 2.65
CA PHE A 273 0.43 29.29 3.60
C PHE A 273 1.74 29.65 2.90
N ASP A 274 2.67 30.23 3.65
CA ASP A 274 3.99 30.58 3.15
C ASP A 274 4.86 29.37 2.77
N ALA A 275 5.96 29.61 2.06
CA ALA A 275 6.86 28.57 1.59
C ALA A 275 7.51 27.78 2.74
N VAL A 276 7.70 28.39 3.90
CA VAL A 276 8.28 27.76 5.10
C VAL A 276 7.31 26.67 5.61
N MET A 277 6.02 27.03 5.74
CA MET A 277 4.99 26.07 6.16
C MET A 277 4.79 24.93 5.17
N VAL A 278 4.78 25.24 3.86
CA VAL A 278 4.69 24.21 2.81
C VAL A 278 5.86 23.23 2.87
N SER A 279 7.08 23.75 3.05
CA SER A 279 8.29 22.94 3.17
C SER A 279 8.31 22.09 4.44
N GLY A 280 7.90 22.66 5.58
CA GLY A 280 7.79 21.96 6.85
C GLY A 280 6.75 20.84 6.80
N ASN A 281 5.58 21.10 6.18
CA ASN A 281 4.56 20.07 5.94
C ASN A 281 5.09 18.93 5.06
N ALA A 282 5.83 19.24 4.00
CA ALA A 282 6.41 18.21 3.11
C ALA A 282 7.43 17.33 3.86
N ALA A 283 8.29 17.92 4.67
CA ALA A 283 9.23 17.20 5.52
C ALA A 283 8.50 16.26 6.51
N ALA A 284 7.47 16.78 7.20
CA ALA A 284 6.69 16.01 8.16
C ALA A 284 5.85 14.90 7.52
N ALA A 285 5.40 15.05 6.26
CA ALA A 285 4.66 14.02 5.54
C ALA A 285 5.47 12.74 5.28
N ASN A 286 6.82 12.83 5.26
CA ASN A 286 7.67 11.64 5.20
C ASN A 286 7.55 10.79 6.47
N ALA A 287 7.40 11.42 7.64
CA ALA A 287 7.15 10.74 8.90
C ALA A 287 5.81 10.01 8.90
N ASP A 288 4.75 10.67 8.40
CA ASP A 288 3.42 10.06 8.25
C ASP A 288 3.50 8.77 7.44
N SER A 289 4.19 8.84 6.28
CA SER A 289 4.34 7.68 5.38
C SER A 289 5.07 6.52 6.05
N LEU A 290 6.13 6.81 6.80
CA LEU A 290 6.91 5.77 7.50
C LEU A 290 6.06 5.06 8.56
N ILE A 291 5.35 5.82 9.42
CA ILE A 291 4.49 5.25 10.45
C ILE A 291 3.36 4.42 9.84
N TYR A 292 2.68 4.98 8.83
CA TYR A 292 1.59 4.31 8.15
C TYR A 292 2.03 2.97 7.55
N ASN A 293 3.17 2.93 6.87
CA ASN A 293 3.70 1.72 6.24
C ASN A 293 4.04 0.62 7.27
N VAL A 294 4.56 0.97 8.44
CA VAL A 294 4.78 0.02 9.53
C VAL A 294 3.44 -0.55 10.03
N MET A 295 2.45 0.33 10.28
CA MET A 295 1.13 -0.09 10.75
C MET A 295 0.37 -0.92 9.70
N PHE A 296 0.52 -0.59 8.41
CA PHE A 296 -0.10 -1.30 7.30
C PHE A 296 0.26 -2.79 7.26
N SER A 297 1.44 -3.15 7.75
CA SER A 297 1.85 -4.56 7.86
C SER A 297 0.95 -5.36 8.81
N PHE A 298 0.48 -4.74 9.89
CA PHE A 298 -0.50 -5.37 10.80
C PHE A 298 -1.90 -5.41 10.21
N TYR A 299 -2.29 -4.44 9.38
CA TYR A 299 -3.56 -4.46 8.66
C TYR A 299 -3.61 -5.62 7.65
N THR A 300 -2.52 -5.84 6.92
CA THR A 300 -2.37 -6.98 6.02
C THR A 300 -2.42 -8.30 6.78
N ALA A 301 -1.75 -8.38 7.93
CA ALA A 301 -1.82 -9.54 8.82
C ALA A 301 -3.25 -9.78 9.32
N CYS A 302 -3.96 -8.73 9.73
CA CYS A 302 -5.35 -8.80 10.15
C CYS A 302 -6.24 -9.46 9.09
N ALA A 303 -6.17 -8.96 7.85
CA ALA A 303 -6.96 -9.49 6.74
C ALA A 303 -6.64 -10.95 6.44
N SER A 304 -5.33 -11.32 6.40
CA SER A 304 -4.88 -12.69 6.11
C SER A 304 -5.29 -13.68 7.19
N PHE A 305 -5.06 -13.34 8.49
CA PHE A 305 -5.41 -14.22 9.61
C PHE A 305 -6.93 -14.37 9.75
N ILE A 306 -7.69 -13.30 9.61
CA ILE A 306 -9.15 -13.36 9.62
C ILE A 306 -9.63 -14.18 8.42
N GLY A 307 -9.08 -13.95 7.24
CA GLY A 307 -9.47 -14.67 6.02
C GLY A 307 -9.28 -16.19 6.15
N GLN A 308 -8.13 -16.66 6.63
CA GLN A 308 -7.92 -18.09 6.87
C GLN A 308 -8.83 -18.67 7.97
N ASN A 309 -9.01 -17.93 9.06
CA ASN A 309 -9.91 -18.40 10.14
C ASN A 309 -11.39 -18.32 9.74
N TRP A 310 -11.75 -17.42 8.82
CA TRP A 310 -13.07 -17.42 8.18
C TRP A 310 -13.30 -18.70 7.38
N GLY A 311 -12.37 -19.05 6.50
CA GLY A 311 -12.44 -20.31 5.75
C GLY A 311 -12.49 -21.55 6.63
N ALA A 312 -11.73 -21.54 7.74
CA ALA A 312 -11.70 -22.62 8.73
C ALA A 312 -12.93 -22.67 9.68
N GLY A 313 -13.87 -21.73 9.57
CA GLY A 313 -15.04 -21.65 10.46
C GLY A 313 -14.72 -21.27 11.91
N ASN A 314 -13.52 -20.72 12.20
CA ASN A 314 -13.07 -20.44 13.58
C ASN A 314 -13.40 -19.01 14.01
N LYS A 315 -14.67 -18.76 14.31
CA LYS A 315 -15.17 -17.43 14.70
C LYS A 315 -14.44 -16.82 15.91
N LYS A 316 -14.13 -17.63 16.94
CA LYS A 316 -13.42 -17.14 18.13
C LYS A 316 -12.01 -16.65 17.78
N ARG A 317 -11.31 -17.36 16.90
CA ARG A 317 -9.96 -17.01 16.49
C ARG A 317 -9.92 -15.79 15.57
N MET A 318 -10.96 -15.58 14.74
CA MET A 318 -11.11 -14.35 13.95
C MET A 318 -11.16 -13.11 14.84
N LEU A 319 -12.01 -13.12 15.88
CA LEU A 319 -12.12 -11.98 16.80
C LEU A 319 -10.81 -11.74 17.57
N LYS A 320 -10.15 -12.81 18.02
CA LYS A 320 -8.83 -12.71 18.65
C LYS A 320 -7.78 -12.15 17.68
N SER A 321 -7.81 -12.55 16.41
CA SER A 321 -6.89 -12.02 15.39
C SER A 321 -7.09 -10.51 15.17
N TYR A 322 -8.35 -10.05 15.14
CA TYR A 322 -8.66 -8.62 15.10
C TYR A 322 -8.07 -7.88 16.32
N GLY A 323 -8.33 -8.38 17.54
CA GLY A 323 -7.81 -7.77 18.77
C GLY A 323 -6.28 -7.70 18.82
N VAL A 324 -5.59 -8.79 18.46
CA VAL A 324 -4.12 -8.84 18.43
C VAL A 324 -3.55 -7.87 17.40
N SER A 325 -4.13 -7.83 16.19
CA SER A 325 -3.70 -6.90 15.14
C SER A 325 -3.89 -5.44 15.55
N LEU A 326 -5.07 -5.13 16.12
CA LEU A 326 -5.38 -3.80 16.62
C LEU A 326 -4.39 -3.36 17.71
N THR A 327 -4.08 -4.26 18.66
CA THR A 327 -3.10 -3.98 19.72
C THR A 327 -1.71 -3.71 19.18
N TYR A 328 -1.23 -4.53 18.25
CA TYR A 328 0.08 -4.30 17.65
C TYR A 328 0.14 -3.01 16.83
N ALA A 329 -0.88 -2.72 16.04
CA ALA A 329 -0.96 -1.49 15.26
C ALA A 329 -1.03 -0.26 16.19
N PHE A 330 -1.83 -0.31 17.26
CA PHE A 330 -1.95 0.75 18.25
C PHE A 330 -0.59 1.01 18.95
N ILE A 331 0.03 -0.04 19.47
CA ILE A 331 1.35 0.08 20.14
C ILE A 331 2.41 0.63 19.19
N SER A 332 2.45 0.13 17.95
CA SER A 332 3.41 0.62 16.95
C SER A 332 3.17 2.08 16.61
N GLY A 333 1.93 2.49 16.39
CA GLY A 333 1.56 3.90 16.13
C GLY A 333 1.88 4.80 17.33
N ALA A 334 1.62 4.34 18.57
CA ALA A 334 1.91 5.08 19.78
C ALA A 334 3.43 5.24 20.01
N ILE A 335 4.19 4.17 19.82
CA ILE A 335 5.67 4.21 19.96
C ILE A 335 6.27 5.12 18.89
N LEU A 336 5.95 4.92 17.62
CA LEU A 336 6.53 5.71 16.53
C LEU A 336 6.08 7.17 16.58
N GLY A 337 4.81 7.43 16.85
CA GLY A 337 4.31 8.79 17.06
C GLY A 337 4.94 9.48 18.27
N GLY A 338 5.11 8.75 19.40
CA GLY A 338 5.82 9.24 20.59
C GLY A 338 7.29 9.54 20.32
N LEU A 339 7.99 8.67 19.56
CA LEU A 339 9.36 8.92 19.14
C LEU A 339 9.48 10.17 18.26
N LEU A 340 8.51 10.40 17.35
CA LEU A 340 8.49 11.63 16.56
C LEU A 340 8.21 12.89 17.40
N LEU A 341 7.41 12.80 18.45
CA LEU A 341 7.19 13.93 19.36
C LEU A 341 8.47 14.28 20.15
N ILE A 342 9.30 13.28 20.47
CA ILE A 342 10.55 13.49 21.23
C ILE A 342 11.71 13.87 20.30
N PHE A 343 11.88 13.16 19.19
CA PHE A 343 13.00 13.28 18.25
C PHE A 343 12.60 13.93 16.92
N GLY A 344 11.45 14.61 16.87
CA GLY A 344 10.93 15.23 15.66
C GLY A 344 11.89 16.24 15.02
N PRO A 345 12.50 17.17 15.77
CA PRO A 345 13.46 18.11 15.19
C PRO A 345 14.64 17.40 14.51
N GLN A 346 15.19 16.33 15.12
CA GLN A 346 16.28 15.53 14.55
C GLN A 346 15.83 14.78 13.29
N PHE A 347 14.62 14.22 13.30
CA PHE A 347 14.05 13.58 12.12
C PHE A 347 13.84 14.58 10.98
N LEU A 348 13.25 15.75 11.26
CA LEU A 348 13.01 16.78 10.26
C LEU A 348 14.31 17.39 9.72
N SER A 349 15.38 17.45 10.53
CA SER A 349 16.69 17.92 10.08
C SER A 349 17.35 17.04 9.00
N LEU A 350 16.85 15.82 8.79
CA LEU A 350 17.26 14.99 7.65
C LEU A 350 16.75 15.54 6.30
N PHE A 351 15.68 16.36 6.33
CA PHE A 351 15.01 16.87 5.15
C PHE A 351 15.13 18.39 4.98
N ALA A 352 15.39 19.12 6.07
CA ALA A 352 15.48 20.57 6.07
C ALA A 352 16.57 21.06 7.04
N THR A 353 17.33 22.05 6.60
CA THR A 353 18.40 22.66 7.41
C THR A 353 17.95 23.96 8.08
N ASP A 354 16.88 24.59 7.59
CA ASP A 354 16.34 25.84 8.12
C ASP A 354 15.51 25.55 9.38
N PRO A 355 15.86 26.15 10.55
CA PRO A 355 15.11 26.00 11.79
C PRO A 355 13.62 26.37 11.66
N ALA A 356 13.28 27.39 10.86
CA ALA A 356 11.89 27.82 10.67
C ALA A 356 11.06 26.74 9.96
N VAL A 357 11.66 26.00 9.01
CA VAL A 357 11.03 24.87 8.32
C VAL A 357 10.85 23.70 9.28
N ILE A 358 11.82 23.44 10.16
CA ILE A 358 11.73 22.40 11.18
C ILE A 358 10.59 22.71 12.16
N ASP A 359 10.50 23.96 12.64
CA ASP A 359 9.44 24.40 13.56
C ASP A 359 8.06 24.29 12.90
N ALA A 360 7.94 24.65 11.62
CA ALA A 360 6.71 24.50 10.85
C ALA A 360 6.30 23.01 10.72
N GLY A 361 7.26 22.12 10.45
CA GLY A 361 7.02 20.67 10.41
C GLY A 361 6.62 20.09 11.78
N MET A 362 7.18 20.62 12.86
CA MET A 362 6.83 20.21 14.23
C MET A 362 5.39 20.53 14.57
N GLN A 363 4.78 21.61 14.03
CA GLN A 363 3.36 21.90 14.25
C GLN A 363 2.47 20.75 13.77
N ARG A 364 2.80 20.13 12.62
CA ARG A 364 2.09 18.93 12.13
C ARG A 364 2.34 17.75 13.05
N ILE A 365 3.59 17.46 13.41
CA ILE A 365 3.96 16.33 14.26
C ILE A 365 3.28 16.43 15.63
N HIS A 366 3.20 17.61 16.25
CA HIS A 366 2.51 17.80 17.53
C HIS A 366 1.02 17.44 17.47
N ILE A 367 0.34 17.76 16.36
CA ILE A 367 -1.07 17.45 16.20
C ILE A 367 -1.26 15.98 15.83
N MET A 368 -0.44 15.45 14.90
CA MET A 368 -0.62 14.12 14.33
C MET A 368 -0.01 13.00 15.17
N GLY A 369 1.07 13.29 15.93
CA GLY A 369 1.87 12.26 16.62
C GLY A 369 1.07 11.35 17.54
N PHE A 370 0.14 11.90 18.31
CA PHE A 370 -0.78 11.11 19.13
C PHE A 370 -1.84 10.38 18.31
N CYS A 371 -2.22 10.93 17.17
CA CYS A 371 -3.39 10.47 16.43
C CYS A 371 -3.09 9.25 15.54
N TYR A 372 -1.81 9.00 15.23
CA TYR A 372 -1.43 7.80 14.48
C TYR A 372 -1.90 6.50 15.15
N ALA A 373 -1.76 6.40 16.48
CA ALA A 373 -2.22 5.23 17.20
C ALA A 373 -3.73 4.99 17.01
N PHE A 374 -4.53 6.06 16.99
CA PHE A 374 -5.98 5.96 16.86
C PHE A 374 -6.44 5.65 15.43
N SER A 375 -5.66 5.96 14.41
CA SER A 375 -5.99 5.59 13.02
C SER A 375 -6.13 4.06 12.82
N CYS A 376 -5.48 3.26 13.69
CA CYS A 376 -5.57 1.80 13.63
C CYS A 376 -7.00 1.27 13.80
N PHE A 377 -7.88 1.96 14.53
CA PHE A 377 -9.29 1.56 14.68
C PHE A 377 -10.03 1.58 13.34
N MET A 378 -9.72 2.54 12.49
CA MET A 378 -10.23 2.61 11.13
C MET A 378 -9.65 1.47 10.28
N ASP A 379 -8.33 1.43 10.12
CA ASP A 379 -7.68 0.54 9.16
C ASP A 379 -7.74 -0.94 9.53
N CYS A 380 -7.59 -1.30 10.82
CA CYS A 380 -7.78 -2.68 11.27
C CYS A 380 -9.22 -3.16 11.07
N SER A 381 -10.23 -2.28 11.27
CA SER A 381 -11.63 -2.65 11.08
C SER A 381 -11.98 -2.84 9.60
N ILE A 382 -11.40 -2.01 8.72
CA ILE A 382 -11.47 -2.19 7.27
C ILE A 382 -10.84 -3.53 6.87
N ALA A 383 -9.63 -3.80 7.36
CA ALA A 383 -8.91 -5.04 7.08
C ALA A 383 -9.68 -6.28 7.58
N ALA A 384 -10.27 -6.19 8.77
CA ALA A 384 -11.10 -7.24 9.35
C ALA A 384 -12.39 -7.48 8.54
N SER A 385 -13.03 -6.40 8.09
CA SER A 385 -14.23 -6.47 7.25
C SER A 385 -13.92 -7.11 5.90
N ARG A 386 -12.77 -6.76 5.30
CA ARG A 386 -12.27 -7.43 4.08
C ARG A 386 -11.95 -8.90 4.34
N GLY A 387 -11.31 -9.21 5.47
CA GLY A 387 -11.01 -10.58 5.88
C GLY A 387 -12.23 -11.48 5.99
N ILE A 388 -13.42 -10.95 6.30
CA ILE A 388 -14.70 -11.68 6.25
C ILE A 388 -15.42 -11.59 4.89
N GLY A 389 -14.74 -11.12 3.84
CA GLY A 389 -15.27 -11.04 2.49
C GLY A 389 -16.12 -9.81 2.18
N LYS A 390 -16.17 -8.79 3.06
CA LYS A 390 -16.93 -7.55 2.86
C LYS A 390 -15.99 -6.40 2.57
N SER A 391 -15.89 -5.99 1.31
CA SER A 391 -15.01 -4.87 0.89
C SER A 391 -15.79 -3.61 0.51
N ILE A 392 -16.95 -3.72 -0.12
CA ILE A 392 -17.71 -2.57 -0.61
C ILE A 392 -18.18 -1.65 0.51
N PRO A 393 -18.87 -2.11 1.59
CA PRO A 393 -19.36 -1.21 2.62
C PRO A 393 -18.24 -0.43 3.34
N PRO A 394 -17.13 -1.07 3.80
CA PRO A 394 -16.04 -0.31 4.41
C PRO A 394 -15.41 0.69 3.43
N THR A 395 -15.30 0.36 2.15
CA THR A 395 -14.82 1.33 1.16
C THR A 395 -15.73 2.56 1.06
N ILE A 396 -17.06 2.38 1.07
CA ILE A 396 -18.02 3.49 1.06
C ILE A 396 -17.90 4.34 2.33
N ILE A 397 -17.81 3.70 3.51
CA ILE A 397 -17.64 4.39 4.80
C ILE A 397 -16.40 5.26 4.80
N VAL A 398 -15.27 4.72 4.30
CA VAL A 398 -14.01 5.48 4.21
C VAL A 398 -14.12 6.63 3.21
N ILE A 399 -14.70 6.41 2.03
CA ILE A 399 -14.86 7.48 1.03
C ILE A 399 -15.68 8.63 1.61
N LEU A 400 -16.80 8.34 2.27
CA LEU A 400 -17.64 9.36 2.87
C LEU A 400 -17.00 9.98 4.11
N GLY A 401 -16.52 9.18 5.05
CA GLY A 401 -16.03 9.64 6.35
C GLY A 401 -14.62 10.23 6.32
N SER A 402 -13.78 9.83 5.37
CA SER A 402 -12.43 10.39 5.25
C SER A 402 -12.29 11.30 4.02
N CYS A 403 -12.68 10.87 2.82
CA CYS A 403 -12.38 11.67 1.62
C CYS A 403 -13.37 12.82 1.45
N VAL A 404 -14.68 12.55 1.42
CA VAL A 404 -15.70 13.59 1.28
C VAL A 404 -15.68 14.55 2.48
N PHE A 405 -15.56 14.01 3.70
CA PHE A 405 -15.45 14.80 4.92
C PHE A 405 -14.28 15.79 4.86
N ARG A 406 -13.09 15.36 4.37
CA ARG A 406 -11.93 16.27 4.24
C ARG A 406 -12.19 17.40 3.27
N ILE A 407 -12.85 17.14 2.17
CA ILE A 407 -13.23 18.18 1.18
C ILE A 407 -14.20 19.18 1.85
N ILE A 408 -15.24 18.70 2.51
CA ILE A 408 -16.20 19.55 3.22
C ILE A 408 -15.48 20.39 4.29
N TRP A 409 -14.60 19.79 5.08
CA TRP A 409 -13.83 20.50 6.12
C TRP A 409 -13.00 21.64 5.56
N ILE A 410 -12.34 21.44 4.43
CA ILE A 410 -11.51 22.47 3.78
C ILE A 410 -12.37 23.67 3.36
N TYR A 411 -13.53 23.42 2.76
CA TYR A 411 -14.41 24.50 2.28
C TYR A 411 -15.32 25.12 3.37
N THR A 412 -15.35 24.57 4.57
CA THR A 412 -16.14 25.08 5.70
C THR A 412 -15.26 25.52 6.85
N VAL A 413 -14.76 24.58 7.65
CA VAL A 413 -14.00 24.86 8.87
C VAL A 413 -12.67 25.56 8.55
N PHE A 414 -11.88 24.99 7.63
CA PHE A 414 -10.61 25.61 7.26
C PHE A 414 -10.81 26.96 6.57
N ALA A 415 -11.79 27.10 5.69
CA ALA A 415 -12.11 28.39 5.04
C ALA A 415 -12.49 29.49 6.04
N HIS A 416 -13.08 29.12 7.20
CA HIS A 416 -13.45 30.09 8.25
C HIS A 416 -12.26 30.45 9.13
N PHE A 417 -11.50 29.49 9.63
CA PHE A 417 -10.42 29.74 10.59
C PHE A 417 -9.07 30.10 9.95
N GLN A 418 -8.79 29.62 8.75
CA GLN A 418 -7.57 29.87 7.96
C GLN A 418 -6.26 29.66 8.74
N THR A 419 -6.24 28.71 9.68
CA THR A 419 -5.06 28.35 10.47
C THR A 419 -4.56 26.96 10.10
N ILE A 420 -3.24 26.74 10.17
CA ILE A 420 -2.65 25.44 9.88
C ILE A 420 -3.13 24.35 10.86
N SER A 421 -3.37 24.71 12.11
CA SER A 421 -3.93 23.80 13.11
C SER A 421 -5.34 23.35 12.74
N ALA A 422 -6.20 24.26 12.26
CA ALA A 422 -7.53 23.91 11.77
C ALA A 422 -7.46 22.95 10.57
N LEU A 423 -6.45 23.12 9.72
CA LEU A 423 -6.22 22.20 8.60
C LEU A 423 -5.80 20.79 9.08
N TYR A 424 -4.86 20.68 10.03
CA TYR A 424 -4.40 19.37 10.51
C TYR A 424 -5.42 18.64 11.39
N LEU A 425 -6.27 19.37 12.13
CA LEU A 425 -7.36 18.76 12.90
C LEU A 425 -8.32 17.93 12.05
N LEU A 426 -8.43 18.23 10.75
CA LEU A 426 -9.26 17.42 9.84
C LEU A 426 -8.91 15.94 9.85
N TYR A 427 -7.62 15.59 10.04
CA TYR A 427 -7.20 14.19 10.10
C TYR A 427 -7.77 13.49 11.33
N ILE A 428 -7.71 14.16 12.49
CA ILE A 428 -8.21 13.63 13.77
C ILE A 428 -9.70 13.33 13.67
N PHE A 429 -10.49 14.30 13.22
CA PHE A 429 -11.94 14.13 13.09
C PHE A 429 -12.30 13.10 12.02
N SER A 430 -11.64 13.13 10.85
CA SER A 430 -11.92 12.16 9.79
C SER A 430 -11.59 10.74 10.21
N TRP A 431 -10.45 10.50 10.87
CA TRP A 431 -10.08 9.18 11.38
C TRP A 431 -10.98 8.72 12.52
N GLY A 432 -11.36 9.64 13.43
CA GLY A 432 -12.25 9.33 14.54
C GLY A 432 -13.64 8.91 14.08
N ILE A 433 -14.27 9.70 13.22
CA ILE A 433 -15.62 9.43 12.68
C ILE A 433 -15.61 8.16 11.84
N THR A 434 -14.65 8.05 10.92
CA THR A 434 -14.54 6.88 10.05
C THR A 434 -14.20 5.63 10.86
N GLY A 435 -13.27 5.72 11.81
CA GLY A 435 -12.90 4.62 12.67
C GLY A 435 -14.06 4.09 13.51
N LEU A 436 -14.85 4.99 14.10
CA LEU A 436 -16.06 4.59 14.84
C LEU A 436 -17.06 3.87 13.93
N ALA A 437 -17.32 4.41 12.74
CA ALA A 437 -18.25 3.80 11.78
C ALA A 437 -17.75 2.42 11.30
N GLU A 438 -16.45 2.26 11.06
CA GLU A 438 -15.86 0.98 10.65
C GLU A 438 -15.87 -0.07 11.75
N VAL A 439 -15.57 0.31 13.00
CA VAL A 439 -15.66 -0.58 14.15
C VAL A 439 -17.11 -1.06 14.34
N LEU A 440 -18.08 -0.15 14.27
CA LEU A 440 -19.51 -0.49 14.36
C LEU A 440 -19.94 -1.41 13.21
N PHE A 441 -19.53 -1.09 11.98
CA PHE A 441 -19.85 -1.92 10.82
C PHE A 441 -19.26 -3.34 10.97
N PHE A 442 -17.99 -3.45 11.36
CA PHE A 442 -17.35 -4.74 11.61
C PHE A 442 -18.07 -5.51 12.71
N ALA A 443 -18.37 -4.88 13.87
CA ALA A 443 -19.05 -5.50 14.98
C ALA A 443 -20.43 -6.06 14.60
N VAL A 444 -21.25 -5.26 13.88
CA VAL A 444 -22.58 -5.69 13.40
C VAL A 444 -22.44 -6.82 12.36
N SER A 445 -21.47 -6.69 11.44
CA SER A 445 -21.22 -7.70 10.42
C SER A 445 -20.78 -9.02 11.04
N PHE A 446 -19.87 -8.95 12.03
CA PHE A 446 -19.34 -10.11 12.72
C PHE A 446 -20.40 -10.85 13.55
N LYS A 447 -21.33 -10.13 14.21
CA LYS A 447 -22.46 -10.75 14.92
C LYS A 447 -23.35 -11.57 13.99
N LYS A 448 -23.58 -11.09 12.76
CA LYS A 448 -24.44 -11.77 11.76
C LYS A 448 -23.81 -13.01 11.12
N ILE A 449 -22.53 -13.28 11.37
CA ILE A 449 -21.85 -14.47 10.86
C ILE A 449 -22.42 -15.70 11.57
N ARG A 450 -23.00 -16.59 10.80
CA ARG A 450 -23.43 -17.93 11.21
C ARG A 450 -22.39 -18.91 10.64
N ILE A 451 -21.46 -19.35 11.46
CA ILE A 451 -20.47 -20.40 11.17
C ILE A 451 -20.65 -21.48 12.21
#